data_4480352f15a9afa1333f15cf956c1485
#
_entry.id   4480352f15a9afa1333f15cf956c1485
#
_cell.length_a   1.000
_cell.length_b   1.000
_cell.length_c   1.000
_cell.angle_alpha   90.00
_cell.angle_beta   90.00
_cell.angle_gamma   90.00
#
_symmetry.space_group_name_H-M   'P 1'
#
loop_
_entity.id
_entity.type
_entity.pdbx_description
1 polymer ?
#
loop_
_entity_poly.entity_id
_entity_poly.type
_entity_poly.pdbx_seq_one_letter_code
_entity_poly.pdbx_strand_id
1 'polypeptide(L)'
;MWQNKTARGMNFNLFIARKLFREHGDVKKVSRPAILIATSGVAVGLAVMIISVCVVLGFKQEISSKVVGFGSHIQIQNYASVTTNSPQPIAVPPALMKEVGDMKGVAHVQRFCNKEGILKTDADFKGILLHGVGVEFDASFLKAHMEEGELPSFSDTVASNRIVISRQICLLY
;
A
#
# COMPACT_ATOMS: atom_id res chain seq x y z
N MET A 1 -44.52 7.95 -48.91
CA MET A 1 -43.12 7.60 -48.74
C MET A 1 -42.46 8.69 -47.87
N TRP A 2 -42.60 8.60 -46.54
CA TRP A 2 -42.08 9.57 -45.60
C TRP A 2 -40.83 8.99 -44.95
N GLN A 3 -39.69 9.57 -45.26
CA GLN A 3 -38.42 9.21 -44.62
C GLN A 3 -38.34 9.81 -43.22
N ASN A 4 -38.24 8.92 -42.28
CA ASN A 4 -38.02 9.20 -40.86
C ASN A 4 -36.53 9.62 -40.64
N LYS A 5 -36.27 10.94 -40.54
CA LYS A 5 -34.99 11.47 -40.14
C LYS A 5 -34.86 11.25 -38.63
N THR A 6 -34.08 10.26 -38.27
CA THR A 6 -33.60 10.02 -36.88
C THR A 6 -33.02 11.31 -36.33
N ALA A 7 -33.77 11.95 -35.46
CA ALA A 7 -33.25 13.05 -34.63
C ALA A 7 -32.17 12.51 -33.72
N ARG A 8 -30.90 12.86 -34.00
CA ARG A 8 -29.78 12.68 -33.10
C ARG A 8 -30.17 13.33 -31.76
N GLY A 9 -30.33 12.51 -30.74
CA GLY A 9 -30.66 12.97 -29.39
C GLY A 9 -29.56 13.90 -28.86
N MET A 10 -29.76 15.19 -29.13
CA MET A 10 -28.94 16.24 -28.56
C MET A 10 -29.29 16.31 -27.05
N ASN A 11 -28.37 15.99 -26.17
CA ASN A 11 -28.61 16.05 -24.75
C ASN A 11 -29.18 17.41 -24.37
N PHE A 12 -30.44 17.41 -23.92
CA PHE A 12 -31.18 18.63 -23.58
C PHE A 12 -30.41 19.56 -22.63
N ASN A 13 -29.69 18.97 -21.69
CA ASN A 13 -28.86 19.72 -20.78
C ASN A 13 -27.72 20.47 -21.50
N LEU A 14 -27.14 19.86 -22.52
CA LEU A 14 -26.05 20.47 -23.31
C LEU A 14 -26.59 21.58 -24.23
N PHE A 15 -27.81 21.42 -24.70
CA PHE A 15 -28.52 22.44 -25.50
C PHE A 15 -28.83 23.68 -24.67
N ILE A 16 -29.37 23.50 -23.45
CA ILE A 16 -29.65 24.59 -22.51
C ILE A 16 -28.36 25.30 -22.08
N ALA A 17 -27.35 24.54 -21.74
CA ALA A 17 -26.06 25.10 -21.37
C ALA A 17 -25.49 25.97 -22.49
N ARG A 18 -25.51 25.47 -23.74
CA ARG A 18 -25.03 26.20 -24.92
C ARG A 18 -25.86 27.44 -25.24
N LYS A 19 -27.19 27.38 -25.03
CA LYS A 19 -28.09 28.50 -25.20
C LYS A 19 -27.84 29.61 -24.19
N LEU A 20 -27.70 29.25 -22.91
CA LEU A 20 -27.34 30.18 -21.82
C LEU A 20 -25.97 30.88 -22.00
N PHE A 21 -24.99 30.15 -22.55
CA PHE A 21 -23.70 30.74 -22.88
C PHE A 21 -23.68 31.60 -24.14
N ARG A 22 -24.63 31.40 -25.09
CA ARG A 22 -24.61 32.03 -26.40
C ARG A 22 -25.60 33.21 -26.57
N GLU A 23 -26.52 33.41 -25.62
CA GLU A 23 -27.46 34.53 -25.72
C GLU A 23 -26.75 35.90 -25.49
N HIS A 24 -26.59 36.62 -26.62
CA HIS A 24 -26.10 37.98 -26.69
C HIS A 24 -27.29 38.93 -26.54
N GLY A 25 -27.61 39.36 -25.36
CA GLY A 25 -28.61 40.40 -25.11
C GLY A 25 -28.10 41.45 -24.12
N ASP A 26 -28.35 42.70 -24.41
CA ASP A 26 -27.76 43.91 -23.78
C ASP A 26 -27.98 44.07 -22.25
N VAL A 27 -28.76 43.24 -21.60
CA VAL A 27 -29.14 43.43 -20.18
C VAL A 27 -28.24 42.69 -19.19
N LYS A 28 -27.19 41.99 -19.63
CA LYS A 28 -26.51 40.98 -18.76
C LYS A 28 -24.97 41.08 -18.69
N LYS A 29 -24.41 42.29 -18.72
CA LYS A 29 -22.95 42.43 -18.48
C LYS A 29 -22.50 42.00 -17.08
N VAL A 30 -23.40 41.89 -16.10
CA VAL A 30 -23.11 41.51 -14.71
C VAL A 30 -23.27 40.00 -14.47
N SER A 31 -24.13 39.33 -15.21
CA SER A 31 -24.45 37.90 -14.98
C SER A 31 -23.37 36.92 -15.45
N ARG A 32 -22.61 37.23 -16.48
CA ARG A 32 -21.55 36.35 -17.02
C ARG A 32 -20.38 36.15 -16.05
N PRO A 33 -19.77 37.20 -15.48
CA PRO A 33 -18.69 37.00 -14.52
C PRO A 33 -19.15 36.25 -13.27
N ALA A 34 -20.38 36.47 -12.82
CA ALA A 34 -20.93 35.78 -11.66
C ALA A 34 -21.09 34.24 -11.93
N ILE A 35 -21.58 33.87 -13.09
CA ILE A 35 -21.69 32.44 -13.48
C ILE A 35 -20.32 31.81 -13.63
N LEU A 36 -19.34 32.49 -14.21
CA LEU A 36 -17.97 31.99 -14.33
C LEU A 36 -17.32 31.77 -12.99
N ILE A 37 -17.47 32.74 -12.07
CA ILE A 37 -16.94 32.60 -10.70
C ILE A 37 -17.60 31.42 -9.98
N ALA A 38 -18.91 31.29 -10.05
CA ALA A 38 -19.64 30.20 -9.42
C ALA A 38 -19.24 28.82 -10.00
N THR A 39 -19.16 28.68 -11.32
CA THR A 39 -18.76 27.42 -11.95
C THR A 39 -17.31 27.08 -11.70
N SER A 40 -16.40 28.06 -11.72
CA SER A 40 -15.01 27.82 -11.38
C SER A 40 -14.84 27.41 -9.91
N GLY A 41 -15.58 28.01 -8.99
CA GLY A 41 -15.56 27.64 -7.57
C GLY A 41 -16.01 26.19 -7.35
N VAL A 42 -17.10 25.78 -7.99
CA VAL A 42 -17.55 24.39 -7.93
C VAL A 42 -16.54 23.43 -8.57
N ALA A 43 -15.98 23.80 -9.73
CA ALA A 43 -14.99 22.97 -10.40
C ALA A 43 -13.72 22.77 -9.56
N VAL A 44 -13.21 23.82 -8.95
CA VAL A 44 -12.04 23.76 -8.04
C VAL A 44 -12.38 22.93 -6.81
N GLY A 45 -13.54 23.14 -6.19
CA GLY A 45 -13.98 22.35 -5.04
C GLY A 45 -14.05 20.86 -5.35
N LEU A 46 -14.63 20.49 -6.48
CA LEU A 46 -14.69 19.09 -6.92
C LEU A 46 -13.29 18.52 -7.21
N ALA A 47 -12.42 19.28 -7.87
CA ALA A 47 -11.06 18.86 -8.14
C ALA A 47 -10.28 18.57 -6.87
N VAL A 48 -10.38 19.44 -5.86
CA VAL A 48 -9.73 19.24 -4.54
C VAL A 48 -10.27 17.96 -3.86
N MET A 49 -11.57 17.71 -3.89
CA MET A 49 -12.15 16.48 -3.33
C MET A 49 -11.61 15.23 -4.01
N ILE A 50 -11.55 15.21 -5.34
CA ILE A 50 -11.01 14.06 -6.10
C ILE A 50 -9.54 13.84 -5.76
N ILE A 51 -8.73 14.89 -5.77
CA ILE A 51 -7.30 14.80 -5.44
C ILE A 51 -7.12 14.26 -4.02
N SER A 52 -7.86 14.77 -3.05
CA SER A 52 -7.78 14.31 -1.66
C SER A 52 -8.06 12.82 -1.53
N VAL A 53 -9.10 12.32 -2.18
CA VAL A 53 -9.43 10.88 -2.18
C VAL A 53 -8.32 10.07 -2.86
N CYS A 54 -7.81 10.51 -4.01
CA CYS A 54 -6.73 9.84 -4.71
C CYS A 54 -5.45 9.75 -3.87
N VAL A 55 -5.08 10.83 -3.18
CA VAL A 55 -3.90 10.85 -2.30
C VAL A 55 -4.07 9.87 -1.14
N VAL A 56 -5.22 9.87 -0.47
CA VAL A 56 -5.48 8.97 0.66
C VAL A 56 -5.45 7.50 0.23
N LEU A 57 -6.08 7.17 -0.90
CA LEU A 57 -6.09 5.81 -1.42
C LEU A 57 -4.70 5.36 -1.88
N GLY A 58 -3.97 6.21 -2.58
CA GLY A 58 -2.61 5.93 -3.02
C GLY A 58 -1.65 5.71 -1.85
N PHE A 59 -1.70 6.59 -0.85
CA PHE A 59 -0.89 6.48 0.35
C PHE A 59 -1.21 5.21 1.16
N LYS A 60 -2.50 4.90 1.33
CA LYS A 60 -2.92 3.66 1.99
C LYS A 60 -2.36 2.43 1.28
N GLN A 61 -2.44 2.38 -0.05
CA GLN A 61 -1.95 1.26 -0.84
C GLN A 61 -0.44 1.12 -0.75
N GLU A 62 0.30 2.23 -0.85
CA GLU A 62 1.76 2.24 -0.77
C GLU A 62 2.27 1.78 0.61
N ILE A 63 1.68 2.29 1.69
CA ILE A 63 2.04 1.83 3.04
C ILE A 63 1.68 0.36 3.23
N SER A 64 0.47 -0.04 2.83
CA SER A 64 0.02 -1.42 2.99
C SER A 64 0.95 -2.39 2.27
N SER A 65 1.38 -2.08 1.05
CA SER A 65 2.29 -2.94 0.29
C SER A 65 3.66 -3.09 0.96
N LYS A 66 4.20 -2.03 1.54
CA LYS A 66 5.48 -2.07 2.26
C LYS A 66 5.38 -2.82 3.58
N VAL A 67 4.36 -2.55 4.37
CA VAL A 67 4.15 -3.24 5.66
C VAL A 67 3.94 -4.73 5.46
N VAL A 68 3.12 -5.10 4.49
CA VAL A 68 2.86 -6.50 4.16
C VAL A 68 4.07 -7.18 3.53
N GLY A 69 4.84 -6.45 2.73
CA GLY A 69 6.05 -6.98 2.09
C GLY A 69 7.18 -7.34 3.08
N PHE A 70 7.32 -6.57 4.15
CA PHE A 70 8.29 -6.89 5.23
C PHE A 70 7.72 -7.84 6.29
N GLY A 71 6.43 -7.78 6.53
CA GLY A 71 5.74 -8.61 7.49
C GLY A 71 4.92 -9.71 6.82
N SER A 72 3.67 -9.73 7.15
CA SER A 72 2.68 -10.63 6.55
C SER A 72 1.29 -10.03 6.73
N HIS A 73 0.32 -10.47 5.96
CA HIS A 73 -1.07 -10.02 6.13
C HIS A 73 -1.66 -10.49 7.46
N ILE A 74 -1.32 -11.71 7.89
CA ILE A 74 -1.83 -12.32 9.11
C ILE A 74 -0.66 -13.00 9.81
N GLN A 75 -0.52 -12.75 11.11
CA GLN A 75 0.45 -13.42 11.96
C GLN A 75 -0.26 -14.19 13.06
N ILE A 76 0.12 -15.45 13.23
CA ILE A 76 -0.37 -16.31 14.30
C ILE A 76 0.71 -16.38 15.36
N GLN A 77 0.39 -15.90 16.56
CA GLN A 77 1.32 -15.86 17.69
C GLN A 77 0.69 -16.47 18.92
N ASN A 78 1.51 -16.87 19.88
CA ASN A 78 1.01 -17.31 21.17
C ASN A 78 0.35 -16.13 21.92
N TYR A 79 -0.82 -16.35 22.47
CA TYR A 79 -1.54 -15.33 23.25
C TYR A 79 -0.70 -14.78 24.42
N ALA A 80 0.07 -15.63 25.07
CA ALA A 80 0.98 -15.21 26.14
C ALA A 80 2.09 -14.24 25.66
N SER A 81 2.54 -14.35 24.40
CA SER A 81 3.50 -13.42 23.82
C SER A 81 2.96 -12.00 23.68
N VAL A 82 1.66 -11.87 23.46
CA VAL A 82 1.00 -10.56 23.31
C VAL A 82 0.76 -9.90 24.65
N THR A 83 0.44 -10.69 25.68
CA THR A 83 0.09 -10.17 27.02
C THR A 83 1.29 -9.94 27.94
N THR A 84 2.34 -10.73 27.81
CA THR A 84 3.46 -10.72 28.76
C THR A 84 4.72 -10.02 28.20
N ASN A 85 4.68 -9.55 26.96
CA ASN A 85 5.84 -8.99 26.24
C ASN A 85 7.08 -9.92 26.25
N SER A 86 6.85 -11.23 26.41
CA SER A 86 7.86 -12.27 26.38
C SER A 86 7.57 -13.21 25.22
N PRO A 87 8.49 -13.34 24.24
CA PRO A 87 8.28 -14.17 23.08
C PRO A 87 8.14 -15.65 23.47
N GLN A 88 6.94 -16.18 23.34
CA GLN A 88 6.64 -17.59 23.58
C GLN A 88 6.46 -18.30 22.24
N PRO A 89 7.26 -19.33 21.95
CA PRO A 89 7.13 -20.07 20.70
C PRO A 89 5.81 -20.87 20.65
N ILE A 90 5.30 -21.04 19.44
CA ILE A 90 4.20 -21.94 19.16
C ILE A 90 4.74 -23.19 18.46
N ALA A 91 4.18 -24.34 18.79
CA ALA A 91 4.45 -25.56 18.05
C ALA A 91 3.66 -25.52 16.73
N VAL A 92 4.37 -25.58 15.62
CA VAL A 92 3.77 -25.59 14.28
C VAL A 92 4.06 -26.94 13.61
N PRO A 93 3.19 -27.94 13.80
CA PRO A 93 3.36 -29.21 13.11
C PRO A 93 3.20 -29.05 11.59
N PRO A 94 3.89 -29.85 10.77
CA PRO A 94 3.80 -29.78 9.31
C PRO A 94 2.37 -29.95 8.77
N ALA A 95 1.56 -30.71 9.47
CA ALA A 95 0.15 -30.91 9.12
C ALA A 95 -0.65 -29.59 9.18
N LEU A 96 -0.43 -28.78 10.21
CA LEU A 96 -1.09 -27.47 10.35
C LEU A 96 -0.66 -26.52 9.24
N MET A 97 0.63 -26.48 8.89
CA MET A 97 1.10 -25.65 7.79
C MET A 97 0.44 -26.00 6.46
N LYS A 98 0.26 -27.30 6.21
CA LYS A 98 -0.41 -27.77 5.01
C LYS A 98 -1.90 -27.39 5.03
N GLU A 99 -2.59 -27.63 6.15
CA GLU A 99 -4.00 -27.29 6.31
C GLU A 99 -4.28 -25.81 6.09
N VAL A 100 -3.45 -24.92 6.68
CA VAL A 100 -3.55 -23.48 6.48
C VAL A 100 -3.21 -23.09 5.04
N GLY A 101 -2.21 -23.70 4.42
CA GLY A 101 -1.84 -23.44 3.04
C GLY A 101 -2.91 -23.82 2.02
N ASP A 102 -3.70 -24.87 2.32
CA ASP A 102 -4.79 -25.34 1.46
C ASP A 102 -6.08 -24.49 1.61
N MET A 103 -6.13 -23.57 2.57
CA MET A 103 -7.28 -22.69 2.76
C MET A 103 -7.46 -21.71 1.61
N LYS A 104 -8.69 -21.54 1.16
CA LYS A 104 -9.02 -20.58 0.10
C LYS A 104 -8.68 -19.15 0.51
N GLY A 105 -7.83 -18.50 -0.27
CA GLY A 105 -7.39 -17.13 -0.03
C GLY A 105 -6.03 -17.01 0.64
N VAL A 106 -5.40 -18.10 1.01
CA VAL A 106 -4.02 -18.17 1.47
C VAL A 106 -3.10 -18.37 0.26
N ALA A 107 -2.20 -17.43 0.03
CA ALA A 107 -1.23 -17.50 -1.06
C ALA A 107 0.06 -18.19 -0.64
N HIS A 108 0.51 -17.94 0.58
CA HIS A 108 1.76 -18.47 1.11
C HIS A 108 1.73 -18.55 2.63
N VAL A 109 2.38 -19.57 3.19
CA VAL A 109 2.52 -19.76 4.64
C VAL A 109 4.00 -19.96 4.95
N GLN A 110 4.49 -19.21 5.92
CA GLN A 110 5.91 -19.30 6.32
C GLN A 110 6.04 -19.16 7.84
N ARG A 111 7.08 -19.75 8.37
CA ARG A 111 7.45 -19.59 9.78
C ARG A 111 8.43 -18.43 9.93
N PHE A 112 8.33 -17.76 11.06
CA PHE A 112 9.28 -16.73 11.43
C PHE A 112 9.60 -16.80 12.92
N CYS A 113 10.70 -16.19 13.32
CA CYS A 113 11.01 -15.95 14.71
C CYS A 113 11.54 -14.51 14.87
N ASN A 114 11.14 -13.87 15.94
CA ASN A 114 11.65 -12.56 16.32
C ASN A 114 12.53 -12.70 17.55
N LYS A 115 13.69 -12.06 17.52
CA LYS A 115 14.59 -12.00 18.68
C LYS A 115 15.11 -10.59 18.83
N GLU A 116 14.97 -10.05 20.03
CA GLU A 116 15.57 -8.78 20.38
C GLU A 116 17.10 -8.92 20.51
N GLY A 117 17.80 -7.91 20.05
CA GLY A 117 19.25 -7.83 20.12
C GLY A 117 19.72 -6.39 20.30
N ILE A 118 20.98 -6.24 20.64
CA ILE A 118 21.63 -4.92 20.75
C ILE A 118 22.77 -4.88 19.74
N LEU A 119 22.70 -3.94 18.84
CA LEU A 119 23.82 -3.59 17.97
C LEU A 119 24.69 -2.57 18.71
N LYS A 120 25.93 -2.92 18.96
CA LYS A 120 26.88 -2.07 19.67
C LYS A 120 28.02 -1.66 18.73
N THR A 121 28.33 -0.39 18.73
CA THR A 121 29.55 0.18 18.14
C THR A 121 30.44 0.74 19.24
N ASP A 122 31.58 1.26 18.86
CA ASP A 122 32.51 1.89 19.82
C ASP A 122 31.93 3.16 20.46
N ALA A 123 30.99 3.83 19.79
CA ALA A 123 30.42 5.12 20.20
C ALA A 123 28.99 5.03 20.74
N ASP A 124 28.19 4.02 20.30
CA ASP A 124 26.75 3.96 20.58
C ASP A 124 26.25 2.52 20.66
N PHE A 125 25.03 2.35 21.16
CA PHE A 125 24.30 1.09 21.14
C PHE A 125 22.85 1.30 20.73
N LYS A 126 22.31 0.39 19.92
CA LYS A 126 20.94 0.45 19.40
C LYS A 126 20.22 -0.88 19.58
N GLY A 127 19.04 -0.85 20.16
CA GLY A 127 18.15 -2.00 20.17
C GLY A 127 17.66 -2.32 18.75
N ILE A 128 17.76 -3.59 18.37
CA ILE A 128 17.31 -4.10 17.08
C ILE A 128 16.40 -5.30 17.28
N LEU A 129 15.50 -5.51 16.35
CA LEU A 129 14.70 -6.73 16.26
C LEU A 129 15.22 -7.57 15.08
N LEU A 130 15.73 -8.75 15.40
CA LEU A 130 16.15 -9.74 14.42
C LEU A 130 14.94 -10.55 13.99
N HIS A 131 14.69 -10.58 12.69
CA HIS A 131 13.62 -11.37 12.08
C HIS A 131 14.25 -12.60 11.39
N GLY A 132 14.09 -13.75 12.01
CA GLY A 132 14.57 -15.02 11.48
C GLY A 132 13.52 -15.67 10.59
N VAL A 133 13.96 -16.17 9.44
CA VAL A 133 13.09 -16.80 8.43
C VAL A 133 13.64 -18.17 8.04
N GLY A 134 12.76 -19.08 7.62
CA GLY A 134 13.13 -20.42 7.18
C GLY A 134 13.31 -20.53 5.66
N VAL A 135 13.50 -21.75 5.20
CA VAL A 135 13.67 -22.07 3.76
C VAL A 135 12.41 -21.78 2.93
N GLU A 136 11.26 -21.76 3.58
CA GLU A 136 9.97 -21.43 3.00
C GLU A 136 9.74 -19.93 2.79
N PHE A 137 10.69 -19.09 3.14
CA PHE A 137 10.54 -17.64 3.05
C PHE A 137 10.45 -17.14 1.60
N ASP A 138 9.41 -16.40 1.30
CA ASP A 138 9.29 -15.69 0.03
C ASP A 138 10.15 -14.44 0.00
N ALA A 139 11.28 -14.55 -0.64
CA ALA A 139 12.26 -13.47 -0.76
C ALA A 139 11.99 -12.49 -1.92
N SER A 140 10.89 -12.64 -2.65
CA SER A 140 10.59 -11.82 -3.85
C SER A 140 10.55 -10.34 -3.55
N PHE A 141 9.90 -9.96 -2.44
CA PHE A 141 9.82 -8.58 -2.00
C PHE A 141 11.19 -8.00 -1.62
N LEU A 142 11.99 -8.74 -0.85
CA LEU A 142 13.34 -8.31 -0.46
C LEU A 142 14.25 -8.16 -1.67
N LYS A 143 14.20 -9.09 -2.63
CA LYS A 143 14.97 -9.01 -3.88
C LYS A 143 14.66 -7.76 -4.67
N ALA A 144 13.37 -7.39 -4.75
CA ALA A 144 12.93 -6.19 -5.47
C ALA A 144 13.37 -4.88 -4.80
N HIS A 145 13.68 -4.90 -3.49
CA HIS A 145 14.07 -3.72 -2.72
C HIS A 145 15.52 -3.76 -2.22
N MET A 146 16.30 -4.72 -2.70
CA MET A 146 17.71 -4.80 -2.34
C MET A 146 18.51 -3.77 -3.15
N GLU A 147 19.27 -2.94 -2.45
CA GLU A 147 20.12 -1.92 -3.06
C GLU A 147 21.53 -2.47 -3.34
N GLU A 148 22.12 -3.20 -2.39
CA GLU A 148 23.47 -3.74 -2.49
C GLU A 148 23.56 -5.13 -1.85
N GLY A 149 24.49 -5.96 -2.32
CA GLY A 149 24.77 -7.28 -1.78
C GLY A 149 23.88 -8.39 -2.34
N GLU A 150 23.88 -9.53 -1.68
CA GLU A 150 23.12 -10.72 -2.05
C GLU A 150 22.34 -11.27 -0.86
N LEU A 151 21.17 -11.82 -1.13
CA LEU A 151 20.39 -12.52 -0.11
C LEU A 151 21.13 -13.76 0.37
N PRO A 152 21.15 -14.01 1.69
CA PRO A 152 21.69 -15.26 2.21
C PRO A 152 20.90 -16.46 1.70
N SER A 153 21.58 -17.56 1.46
CA SER A 153 20.93 -18.85 1.18
C SER A 153 20.33 -19.40 2.47
N PHE A 154 19.04 -19.74 2.44
CA PHE A 154 18.35 -20.35 3.60
C PHE A 154 18.34 -21.88 3.55
N SER A 155 19.01 -22.49 2.57
CA SER A 155 19.08 -23.95 2.39
C SER A 155 20.28 -24.60 3.09
N ASP A 156 21.17 -23.80 3.68
CA ASP A 156 22.40 -24.29 4.26
C ASP A 156 22.17 -25.01 5.58
N THR A 157 22.75 -26.18 5.71
CA THR A 157 22.82 -26.93 6.97
C THR A 157 23.83 -26.33 7.97
N VAL A 158 24.66 -25.38 7.50
CA VAL A 158 25.68 -24.70 8.31
C VAL A 158 25.21 -23.27 8.60
N ALA A 159 25.32 -22.87 9.86
CA ALA A 159 24.98 -21.49 10.26
C ALA A 159 25.85 -20.48 9.50
N SER A 160 25.22 -19.57 8.83
CA SER A 160 25.85 -18.49 8.09
C SER A 160 25.78 -17.19 8.92
N ASN A 161 26.88 -16.40 8.94
CA ASN A 161 26.91 -15.10 9.60
C ASN A 161 26.42 -13.96 8.70
N ARG A 162 25.60 -14.28 7.71
CA ARG A 162 25.04 -13.29 6.78
C ARG A 162 23.72 -12.77 7.30
N ILE A 163 23.54 -11.48 7.24
CA ILE A 163 22.31 -10.79 7.62
C ILE A 163 21.94 -9.77 6.53
N VAL A 164 20.67 -9.47 6.41
CA VAL A 164 20.16 -8.35 5.62
C VAL A 164 19.83 -7.22 6.60
N ILE A 165 20.36 -6.04 6.34
CA ILE A 165 20.13 -4.85 7.18
C ILE A 165 19.54 -3.73 6.32
N SER A 166 18.82 -2.80 6.95
CA SER A 166 18.35 -1.61 6.25
C SER A 166 19.54 -0.66 5.98
N ARG A 167 19.48 0.05 4.86
CA ARG A 167 20.47 1.07 4.51
C ARG A 167 20.66 2.10 5.63
N GLN A 168 19.59 2.46 6.32
CA GLN A 168 19.65 3.40 7.43
C GLN A 168 20.54 2.90 8.58
N ILE A 169 20.51 1.61 8.88
CA ILE A 169 21.40 1.01 9.87
C ILE A 169 22.84 1.00 9.35
N CYS A 170 23.03 0.63 8.08
CA CYS A 170 24.36 0.61 7.46
C CYS A 170 25.05 1.98 7.44
N LEU A 171 24.30 3.07 7.29
CA LEU A 171 24.84 4.43 7.27
C LEU A 171 25.11 5.01 8.67
N LEU A 172 24.56 4.41 9.72
CA LEU A 172 24.77 4.84 11.10
C LEU A 172 26.00 4.20 11.77
N TYR A 173 26.52 3.13 11.16
CA TYR A 173 27.61 2.32 11.65
C TYR A 173 28.66 2.02 10.57
#